data_c0f816a9106efb58d51294866ddbdf4a
#
_entry.id   c0f816a9106efb58d51294866ddbdf4a
#
_cell.length_a   1.000
_cell.length_b   1.000
_cell.length_c   1.000
_cell.angle_alpha   90.00
_cell.angle_beta   90.00
_cell.angle_gamma   90.00
#
_symmetry.space_group_name_H-M   'P 1'
#
loop_
_entity.id
_entity.type
_entity.pdbx_description
1 polymer ?
#
loop_
_entity_poly.entity_id
_entity_poly.type
_entity_poly.pdbx_seq_one_letter_code
_entity_poly.pdbx_strand_id
1 'polypeptide(L)'
;SEDGSMDGNDLRDYAQSNLEKVLSRVPGVGEVEIFGSQYAMRVWLNPDQLTDYGMTIQDVITSLRSYNVEVSAGQFGGAPAVEGQRLNAAIIVQSLLKTPEEFAAIPLRTNSDGSIVRVKDVGRTELGTEAYDIQGYFNGMPSAGLAVRQAAGANALETADNVRAKMAELSHFFPPGMKVIYPYDTTPFIRVAIKEVVKTLFEAILLVFLVMWLFMGSIRATLIPTIAVPVVILGTFAVLGFFGFSINMLT
;
A
#
# COMPACT_ATOMS: atom_id res chain seq x y z
N SER A 1 7.19 4.01 -15.00
CA SER A 1 6.98 5.00 -16.09
C SER A 1 7.19 4.32 -17.43
N GLU A 2 6.36 4.56 -18.44
CA GLU A 2 6.57 4.02 -19.80
C GLU A 2 7.46 4.93 -20.64
N ASP A 3 7.39 6.22 -20.42
CA ASP A 3 8.08 7.27 -21.19
C ASP A 3 9.25 7.93 -20.44
N GLY A 4 9.47 7.53 -19.19
CA GLY A 4 10.49 8.10 -18.32
C GLY A 4 10.17 9.50 -17.80
N SER A 5 8.93 9.99 -17.99
CA SER A 5 8.51 11.32 -17.53
C SER A 5 8.41 11.43 -16.00
N MET A 6 8.19 10.30 -15.32
CA MET A 6 8.13 10.19 -13.87
C MET A 6 9.29 9.35 -13.36
N ASP A 7 9.95 9.79 -12.32
CA ASP A 7 10.96 9.00 -11.64
C ASP A 7 10.33 8.00 -10.63
N GLY A 8 11.15 7.19 -9.97
CA GLY A 8 10.68 6.20 -9.01
C GLY A 8 10.02 6.82 -7.77
N ASN A 9 10.43 8.05 -7.41
CA ASN A 9 9.90 8.76 -6.24
C ASN A 9 8.53 9.37 -6.56
N ASP A 10 8.38 9.94 -7.76
CA ASP A 10 7.09 10.45 -8.25
C ASP A 10 6.03 9.33 -8.27
N LEU A 11 6.42 8.17 -8.83
CA LEU A 11 5.55 7.00 -8.91
C LEU A 11 5.17 6.48 -7.51
N ARG A 12 6.14 6.47 -6.60
CA ARG A 12 5.91 6.04 -5.21
C ARG A 12 5.00 7.02 -4.46
N ASP A 13 5.24 8.31 -4.59
CA ASP A 13 4.42 9.35 -3.95
C ASP A 13 2.99 9.32 -4.46
N TYR A 14 2.81 9.17 -5.78
CA TYR A 14 1.49 8.98 -6.36
C TYR A 14 0.80 7.73 -5.81
N ALA A 15 1.53 6.60 -5.72
CA ALA A 15 0.98 5.35 -5.20
C ALA A 15 0.54 5.49 -3.73
N GLN A 16 1.33 6.17 -2.90
CA GLN A 16 1.01 6.40 -1.50
C GLN A 16 -0.19 7.33 -1.31
N SER A 17 -0.22 8.41 -2.07
CA SER A 17 -1.27 9.43 -1.92
C SER A 17 -2.62 9.00 -2.49
N ASN A 18 -2.61 8.21 -3.59
CA ASN A 18 -3.83 7.92 -4.36
C ASN A 18 -4.23 6.44 -4.34
N LEU A 19 -3.29 5.49 -4.21
CA LEU A 19 -3.60 4.07 -4.35
C LEU A 19 -3.67 3.33 -3.01
N GLU A 20 -2.75 3.58 -2.08
CA GLU A 20 -2.61 2.85 -0.82
C GLU A 20 -3.94 2.75 -0.04
N LYS A 21 -4.54 3.89 0.29
CA LYS A 21 -5.77 3.95 1.08
C LYS A 21 -6.99 3.37 0.35
N VAL A 22 -7.01 3.47 -0.97
CA VAL A 22 -8.11 2.93 -1.78
C VAL A 22 -8.01 1.42 -1.87
N LEU A 23 -6.80 0.90 -2.12
CA LEU A 23 -6.56 -0.54 -2.21
C LEU A 23 -6.69 -1.24 -0.86
N SER A 24 -6.29 -0.60 0.24
CA SER A 24 -6.47 -1.15 1.60
C SER A 24 -7.94 -1.39 1.98
N ARG A 25 -8.88 -0.74 1.27
CA ARG A 25 -10.32 -0.92 1.50
C ARG A 25 -10.97 -1.96 0.58
N VAL A 26 -10.20 -2.55 -0.32
CA VAL A 26 -10.70 -3.60 -1.21
C VAL A 26 -10.99 -4.87 -0.39
N PRO A 27 -12.15 -5.50 -0.56
CA PRO A 27 -12.48 -6.73 0.16
C PRO A 27 -11.42 -7.81 -0.04
N GLY A 28 -10.98 -8.40 1.07
CA GLY A 28 -9.96 -9.44 1.09
C GLY A 28 -8.52 -8.92 1.21
N VAL A 29 -8.27 -7.62 1.07
CA VAL A 29 -6.94 -7.02 1.29
C VAL A 29 -6.70 -6.86 2.79
N GLY A 30 -5.53 -7.34 3.26
CA GLY A 30 -5.08 -7.20 4.65
C GLY A 30 -4.08 -6.07 4.81
N GLU A 31 -3.17 -5.94 3.86
CA GLU A 31 -2.10 -4.94 3.93
C GLU A 31 -1.71 -4.49 2.52
N VAL A 32 -1.40 -3.20 2.40
CA VAL A 32 -0.78 -2.61 1.21
C VAL A 32 0.54 -1.99 1.63
N GLU A 33 1.62 -2.44 1.03
CA GLU A 33 2.98 -1.95 1.29
C GLU A 33 3.55 -1.33 0.02
N ILE A 34 4.11 -0.14 0.15
CA ILE A 34 4.71 0.58 -0.99
C ILE A 34 6.22 0.62 -0.78
N PHE A 35 6.95 0.13 -1.78
CA PHE A 35 8.41 0.13 -1.79
C PHE A 35 8.96 1.35 -2.52
N GLY A 36 10.08 1.86 -2.03
CA GLY A 36 10.74 3.04 -2.54
C GLY A 36 10.88 4.12 -1.47
N SER A 37 11.51 5.22 -1.82
CA SER A 37 11.71 6.35 -0.92
C SER A 37 10.65 7.44 -1.17
N GLN A 38 10.13 8.01 -0.10
CA GLN A 38 9.18 9.12 -0.18
C GLN A 38 9.90 10.47 -0.27
N TYR A 39 9.19 11.49 -0.75
CA TYR A 39 9.68 12.84 -0.69
C TYR A 39 9.83 13.31 0.75
N ALA A 40 10.93 13.98 1.01
CA ALA A 40 11.24 14.59 2.30
C ALA A 40 11.93 15.93 2.11
N MET A 41 11.69 16.85 3.04
CA MET A 41 12.48 18.08 3.12
C MET A 41 13.84 17.74 3.72
N ARG A 42 14.89 17.90 2.95
CA ARG A 42 16.29 17.66 3.35
C ARG A 42 16.92 18.95 3.85
N VAL A 43 17.58 18.85 5.00
CA VAL A 43 18.40 19.94 5.57
C VAL A 43 19.84 19.44 5.63
N TRP A 44 20.68 19.99 4.76
CA TRP A 44 22.10 19.67 4.68
C TRP A 44 22.87 20.65 5.55
N LEU A 45 23.28 20.23 6.74
CA LEU A 45 24.01 21.05 7.68
C LEU A 45 25.49 21.11 7.33
N ASN A 46 26.08 22.31 7.50
CA ASN A 46 27.51 22.53 7.37
C ASN A 46 28.13 22.50 8.78
N PRO A 47 29.02 21.53 9.09
CA PRO A 47 29.63 21.41 10.42
C PRO A 47 30.46 22.63 10.85
N ASP A 48 31.15 23.29 9.89
CA ASP A 48 31.98 24.45 10.19
C ASP A 48 31.09 25.63 10.60
N GLN A 49 30.03 25.90 9.84
CA GLN A 49 29.06 26.96 10.20
C GLN A 49 28.35 26.68 11.54
N LEU A 50 28.00 25.43 11.83
CA LEU A 50 27.46 25.07 13.15
C LEU A 50 28.45 25.41 14.27
N THR A 51 29.73 25.11 14.07
CA THR A 51 30.78 25.41 15.04
C THR A 51 30.97 26.91 15.20
N ASP A 52 30.98 27.68 14.10
CA ASP A 52 31.12 29.13 14.12
C ASP A 52 30.00 29.81 14.91
N TYR A 53 28.78 29.29 14.79
CA TYR A 53 27.64 29.77 15.59
C TYR A 53 27.53 29.11 16.97
N GLY A 54 28.44 28.20 17.35
CA GLY A 54 28.41 27.47 18.63
C GLY A 54 27.12 26.69 18.83
N MET A 55 26.64 26.01 17.75
CA MET A 55 25.41 25.23 17.73
C MET A 55 25.68 23.75 17.49
N THR A 56 24.83 22.91 18.01
CA THR A 56 24.85 21.50 17.81
C THR A 56 23.78 21.07 16.79
N ILE A 57 23.93 19.88 16.21
CA ILE A 57 22.90 19.27 15.34
C ILE A 57 21.59 19.14 16.10
N GLN A 58 21.65 18.81 17.41
CA GLN A 58 20.46 18.63 18.25
C GLN A 58 19.67 19.93 18.42
N ASP A 59 20.34 21.09 18.48
CA ASP A 59 19.67 22.40 18.53
C ASP A 59 18.87 22.64 17.27
N VAL A 60 19.44 22.31 16.10
CA VAL A 60 18.73 22.42 14.82
C VAL A 60 17.53 21.49 14.77
N ILE A 61 17.69 20.22 15.15
CA ILE A 61 16.58 19.24 15.17
C ILE A 61 15.45 19.72 16.08
N THR A 62 15.79 20.24 17.25
CA THR A 62 14.79 20.73 18.22
C THR A 62 14.03 21.92 17.67
N SER A 63 14.72 22.87 17.02
CA SER A 63 14.08 24.01 16.37
C SER A 63 13.19 23.57 15.20
N LEU A 64 13.68 22.71 14.29
CA LEU A 64 12.89 22.18 13.19
C LEU A 64 11.60 21.52 13.69
N ARG A 65 11.66 20.70 14.71
CA ARG A 65 10.48 20.04 15.31
C ARG A 65 9.51 21.03 15.93
N SER A 66 10.00 22.11 16.55
CA SER A 66 9.14 23.10 17.20
C SER A 66 8.41 23.99 16.20
N TYR A 67 9.01 24.26 15.03
CA TYR A 67 8.40 25.11 14.00
C TYR A 67 7.56 24.34 12.99
N ASN A 68 7.86 23.06 12.76
CA ASN A 68 7.09 22.22 11.82
C ASN A 68 6.07 21.36 12.57
N VAL A 69 5.14 22.03 13.25
CA VAL A 69 4.05 21.39 14.03
C VAL A 69 2.73 21.93 13.55
N GLU A 70 1.78 21.03 13.36
CA GLU A 70 0.39 21.39 13.09
C GLU A 70 -0.28 21.76 14.42
N VAL A 71 -0.69 23.03 14.55
CA VAL A 71 -1.38 23.53 15.73
C VAL A 71 -2.84 23.75 15.43
N SER A 72 -3.72 23.02 16.13
CA SER A 72 -5.14 23.30 16.12
C SER A 72 -5.43 24.50 17.03
N ALA A 73 -5.76 25.63 16.45
CA ALA A 73 -6.07 26.86 17.20
C ALA A 73 -7.52 26.92 17.73
N GLY A 74 -8.31 25.87 17.45
CA GLY A 74 -9.71 25.82 17.86
C GLY A 74 -10.64 26.64 16.96
N GLN A 75 -11.77 27.05 17.52
CA GLN A 75 -12.77 27.81 16.79
C GLN A 75 -13.30 28.98 17.65
N PHE A 76 -13.53 30.10 17.00
CA PHE A 76 -14.26 31.22 17.62
C PHE A 76 -15.74 30.89 17.61
N GLY A 77 -16.38 30.99 18.77
CA GLY A 77 -17.82 30.69 18.89
C GLY A 77 -18.16 29.20 18.91
N GLY A 78 -17.21 28.33 19.24
CA GLY A 78 -17.46 26.92 19.50
C GLY A 78 -18.26 26.68 20.78
N ALA A 79 -18.83 25.48 20.93
CA ALA A 79 -19.56 25.08 22.13
C ALA A 79 -18.58 24.91 23.32
N PRO A 80 -18.96 25.35 24.55
CA PRO A 80 -20.22 26.02 24.91
C PRO A 80 -20.26 27.49 24.44
N ALA A 81 -21.28 27.85 23.64
CA ALA A 81 -21.40 29.19 23.09
C ALA A 81 -22.06 30.14 24.11
N VAL A 82 -21.64 31.41 24.11
CA VAL A 82 -22.26 32.46 24.90
C VAL A 82 -23.59 32.83 24.27
N GLU A 83 -24.62 33.13 25.09
CA GLU A 83 -25.95 33.52 24.62
C GLU A 83 -25.88 34.75 23.71
N GLY A 84 -26.47 34.64 22.51
CA GLY A 84 -26.41 35.68 21.48
C GLY A 84 -25.26 35.56 20.48
N GLN A 85 -24.38 34.62 20.61
CA GLN A 85 -23.27 34.41 19.67
C GLN A 85 -23.79 33.73 18.38
N ARG A 86 -23.67 34.43 17.25
CA ARG A 86 -24.15 33.96 15.93
C ARG A 86 -23.06 33.61 14.96
N LEU A 87 -21.80 33.88 15.30
CA LEU A 87 -20.66 33.61 14.44
C LEU A 87 -19.88 32.43 14.98
N ASN A 88 -19.71 31.39 14.16
CA ASN A 88 -18.74 30.31 14.39
C ASN A 88 -17.73 30.35 13.26
N ALA A 89 -16.45 30.54 13.60
CA ALA A 89 -15.36 30.58 12.64
C ALA A 89 -14.19 29.72 13.14
N ALA A 90 -13.73 28.78 12.31
CA ALA A 90 -12.50 28.03 12.59
C ALA A 90 -11.29 28.97 12.49
N ILE A 91 -10.41 28.93 13.49
CA ILE A 91 -9.15 29.67 13.45
C ILE A 91 -8.12 28.76 12.78
N ILE A 92 -7.72 29.16 11.57
CA ILE A 92 -6.64 28.45 10.85
C ILE A 92 -5.33 29.12 11.24
N VAL A 93 -4.49 28.37 11.92
CA VAL A 93 -3.10 28.76 12.20
C VAL A 93 -2.21 28.14 11.14
N GLN A 94 -0.97 28.60 11.06
CA GLN A 94 0.02 28.08 10.15
C GLN A 94 0.05 26.54 10.19
N SER A 95 -0.16 25.93 9.02
CA SER A 95 0.01 24.50 8.81
C SER A 95 1.49 24.12 8.74
N LEU A 96 1.78 22.85 8.57
CA LEU A 96 3.14 22.35 8.31
C LEU A 96 3.81 23.14 7.17
N LEU A 97 5.10 23.40 7.31
CA LEU A 97 5.92 24.05 6.28
C LEU A 97 6.01 23.16 5.04
N LYS A 98 5.99 23.79 3.86
CA LYS A 98 5.87 23.07 2.59
C LYS A 98 7.02 23.31 1.63
N THR A 99 7.70 24.45 1.74
CA THR A 99 8.73 24.84 0.78
C THR A 99 10.12 24.86 1.40
N PRO A 100 11.19 24.62 0.61
CA PRO A 100 12.57 24.76 1.06
C PRO A 100 12.86 26.11 1.70
N GLU A 101 12.26 27.19 1.15
CA GLU A 101 12.47 28.57 1.62
C GLU A 101 11.86 28.78 3.02
N GLU A 102 10.69 28.19 3.28
CA GLU A 102 10.06 28.23 4.60
C GLU A 102 10.93 27.52 5.64
N PHE A 103 11.47 26.34 5.31
CA PHE A 103 12.40 25.62 6.17
C PHE A 103 13.71 26.37 6.37
N ALA A 104 14.25 26.98 5.32
CA ALA A 104 15.46 27.82 5.39
C ALA A 104 15.29 29.04 6.30
N ALA A 105 14.07 29.57 6.42
CA ALA A 105 13.74 30.74 7.23
C ALA A 105 13.54 30.43 8.72
N ILE A 106 13.46 29.16 9.14
CA ILE A 106 13.26 28.78 10.53
C ILE A 106 14.36 29.38 11.41
N PRO A 107 14.00 30.13 12.49
CA PRO A 107 14.96 30.65 13.44
C PRO A 107 15.47 29.54 14.34
N LEU A 108 16.79 29.45 14.47
CA LEU A 108 17.47 28.49 15.35
C LEU A 108 17.83 29.10 16.68
N ARG A 109 18.34 30.38 16.66
CA ARG A 109 18.74 31.10 17.86
C ARG A 109 18.62 32.60 17.64
N THR A 110 18.25 33.34 18.70
CA THR A 110 18.33 34.77 18.74
C THR A 110 19.52 35.13 19.63
N ASN A 111 20.47 35.91 19.09
CA ASN A 111 21.64 36.37 19.79
C ASN A 111 21.29 37.57 20.73
N SER A 112 22.19 37.92 21.66
CA SER A 112 21.98 39.02 22.60
C SER A 112 21.93 40.41 21.90
N ASP A 113 22.44 40.54 20.70
CA ASP A 113 22.37 41.76 19.86
C ASP A 113 21.07 41.85 19.02
N GLY A 114 20.17 40.86 19.16
CA GLY A 114 18.92 40.81 18.44
C GLY A 114 19.03 40.15 17.04
N SER A 115 20.23 39.75 16.60
CA SER A 115 20.41 39.01 15.35
C SER A 115 19.86 37.59 15.49
N ILE A 116 19.27 37.08 14.38
CA ILE A 116 18.64 35.76 14.36
C ILE A 116 19.44 34.85 13.43
N VAL A 117 19.95 33.74 13.98
CA VAL A 117 20.53 32.67 13.20
C VAL A 117 19.41 31.78 12.67
N ARG A 118 19.39 31.51 11.38
CA ARG A 118 18.38 30.70 10.70
C ARG A 118 18.99 29.43 10.12
N VAL A 119 18.16 28.49 9.69
CA VAL A 119 18.61 27.24 9.06
C VAL A 119 19.50 27.53 7.85
N LYS A 120 19.18 28.53 7.02
CA LYS A 120 19.99 28.94 5.86
C LYS A 120 21.41 29.38 6.21
N ASP A 121 21.65 29.83 7.44
CA ASP A 121 22.96 30.34 7.89
C ASP A 121 23.89 29.20 8.31
N VAL A 122 23.34 28.01 8.57
CA VAL A 122 24.08 26.81 9.01
C VAL A 122 23.96 25.63 8.03
N GLY A 123 23.21 25.81 6.92
CA GLY A 123 23.03 24.77 5.93
C GLY A 123 22.13 25.17 4.77
N ARG A 124 21.79 24.20 3.94
CA ARG A 124 20.87 24.36 2.81
C ARG A 124 19.65 23.44 2.96
N THR A 125 18.54 23.87 2.42
CA THR A 125 17.28 23.11 2.39
C THR A 125 16.91 22.80 0.96
N GLU A 126 16.46 21.59 0.71
CA GLU A 126 15.96 21.17 -0.61
C GLU A 126 14.89 20.08 -0.45
N LEU A 127 13.99 20.00 -1.41
CA LEU A 127 13.10 18.86 -1.53
C LEU A 127 13.89 17.71 -2.16
N GLY A 128 13.95 16.60 -1.47
CA GLY A 128 14.65 15.40 -1.91
C GLY A 128 13.90 14.17 -1.47
N THR A 129 14.60 13.05 -1.34
CA THR A 129 14.02 11.78 -0.87
C THR A 129 14.46 11.47 0.55
N GLU A 130 13.64 10.75 1.30
CA GLU A 130 13.96 10.29 2.66
C GLU A 130 15.22 9.40 2.66
N ALA A 131 15.31 8.51 1.67
CA ALA A 131 16.46 7.63 1.47
C ALA A 131 16.88 7.62 -0.01
N TYR A 132 18.17 7.49 -0.29
CA TYR A 132 18.72 7.42 -1.65
C TYR A 132 19.23 6.01 -2.02
N ASP A 133 19.18 5.08 -1.10
CA ASP A 133 19.68 3.71 -1.21
C ASP A 133 18.65 2.74 -1.82
N ILE A 134 17.37 3.16 -1.91
CA ILE A 134 16.30 2.32 -2.46
C ILE A 134 15.75 2.96 -3.74
N GLN A 135 16.02 2.30 -4.86
CA GLN A 135 15.49 2.68 -6.17
C GLN A 135 14.84 1.47 -6.83
N GLY A 136 13.66 1.65 -7.39
CA GLY A 136 12.92 0.61 -8.11
C GLY A 136 13.08 0.75 -9.62
N TYR A 137 13.37 -0.37 -10.28
CA TYR A 137 13.40 -0.45 -11.74
C TYR A 137 12.63 -1.67 -12.23
N PHE A 138 11.92 -1.52 -13.32
CA PHE A 138 11.34 -2.63 -14.05
C PHE A 138 11.74 -2.53 -15.52
N ASN A 139 12.42 -3.56 -16.04
CA ASN A 139 12.98 -3.58 -17.40
C ASN A 139 13.83 -2.32 -17.73
N GLY A 140 14.60 -1.82 -16.75
CA GLY A 140 15.43 -0.64 -16.91
C GLY A 140 14.72 0.70 -16.82
N MET A 141 13.39 0.73 -16.67
CA MET A 141 12.61 1.95 -16.49
C MET A 141 12.32 2.21 -15.01
N PRO A 142 12.26 3.48 -14.56
CA PRO A 142 11.91 3.82 -13.19
C PRO A 142 10.55 3.22 -12.80
N SER A 143 10.48 2.64 -11.59
CA SER A 143 9.25 2.04 -11.09
C SER A 143 9.13 2.18 -9.58
N ALA A 144 7.91 2.18 -9.08
CA ALA A 144 7.60 1.99 -7.67
C ALA A 144 6.94 0.62 -7.46
N GLY A 145 7.37 -0.09 -6.43
CA GLY A 145 6.77 -1.36 -6.06
C GLY A 145 5.58 -1.15 -5.12
N LEU A 146 4.50 -1.89 -5.37
CA LEU A 146 3.35 -1.94 -4.48
C LEU A 146 3.00 -3.41 -4.25
N ALA A 147 3.08 -3.86 -3.01
CA ALA A 147 2.67 -5.20 -2.62
C ALA A 147 1.31 -5.16 -1.93
N VAL A 148 0.42 -6.03 -2.38
CA VAL A 148 -0.89 -6.24 -1.76
C VAL A 148 -0.90 -7.63 -1.14
N ARG A 149 -1.09 -7.70 0.17
CA ARG A 149 -1.22 -8.95 0.92
C ARG A 149 -2.67 -9.20 1.25
N GLN A 150 -3.10 -10.44 1.12
CA GLN A 150 -4.46 -10.83 1.50
C GLN A 150 -4.63 -10.81 3.04
N ALA A 151 -5.85 -10.54 3.49
CA ALA A 151 -6.22 -10.69 4.89
C ALA A 151 -6.24 -12.18 5.30
N ALA A 152 -6.02 -12.45 6.58
CA ALA A 152 -6.11 -13.81 7.11
C ALA A 152 -7.51 -14.42 6.83
N GLY A 153 -7.52 -15.60 6.24
CA GLY A 153 -8.76 -16.30 5.87
C GLY A 153 -9.46 -15.80 4.59
N ALA A 154 -8.97 -14.75 3.95
CA ALA A 154 -9.54 -14.27 2.70
C ALA A 154 -9.24 -15.23 1.53
N ASN A 155 -10.07 -15.19 0.51
CA ASN A 155 -9.84 -15.93 -0.73
C ASN A 155 -8.86 -15.20 -1.64
N ALA A 156 -7.71 -15.83 -1.91
CA ALA A 156 -6.64 -15.23 -2.71
C ALA A 156 -7.05 -14.87 -4.13
N LEU A 157 -7.84 -15.73 -4.79
CA LEU A 157 -8.31 -15.50 -6.17
C LEU A 157 -9.28 -14.33 -6.24
N GLU A 158 -10.27 -14.32 -5.35
CA GLU A 158 -11.26 -13.26 -5.26
C GLU A 158 -10.61 -11.92 -4.89
N THR A 159 -9.71 -11.93 -3.91
CA THR A 159 -8.95 -10.72 -3.52
C THR A 159 -8.16 -10.16 -4.69
N ALA A 160 -7.44 -11.00 -5.43
CA ALA A 160 -6.67 -10.55 -6.58
C ALA A 160 -7.56 -10.02 -7.71
N ASP A 161 -8.69 -10.65 -7.97
CA ASP A 161 -9.64 -10.19 -8.99
C ASP A 161 -10.26 -8.84 -8.58
N ASN A 162 -10.62 -8.65 -7.30
CA ASN A 162 -11.11 -7.38 -6.76
C ASN A 162 -10.05 -6.26 -6.86
N VAL A 163 -8.80 -6.57 -6.50
CA VAL A 163 -7.67 -5.61 -6.61
C VAL A 163 -7.44 -5.21 -8.06
N ARG A 164 -7.43 -6.16 -8.99
CA ARG A 164 -7.25 -5.87 -10.42
C ARG A 164 -8.39 -5.03 -10.99
N ALA A 165 -9.63 -5.35 -10.64
CA ALA A 165 -10.79 -4.56 -11.03
C ALA A 165 -10.68 -3.12 -10.51
N LYS A 166 -10.29 -2.95 -9.23
CA LYS A 166 -10.11 -1.62 -8.66
C LYS A 166 -8.94 -0.86 -9.29
N MET A 167 -7.83 -1.54 -9.57
CA MET A 167 -6.71 -0.93 -10.28
C MET A 167 -7.06 -0.53 -11.71
N ALA A 168 -7.89 -1.31 -12.41
CA ALA A 168 -8.38 -0.93 -13.74
C ALA A 168 -9.25 0.34 -13.70
N GLU A 169 -10.12 0.47 -12.68
CA GLU A 169 -10.87 1.70 -12.45
C GLU A 169 -9.94 2.90 -12.18
N LEU A 170 -8.97 2.74 -11.29
CA LEU A 170 -8.02 3.79 -10.92
C LEU A 170 -7.10 4.18 -12.06
N SER A 171 -6.79 3.27 -12.97
CA SER A 171 -5.89 3.53 -14.11
C SER A 171 -6.38 4.64 -15.04
N HIS A 172 -7.69 4.92 -15.07
CA HIS A 172 -8.24 6.04 -15.83
C HIS A 172 -7.83 7.42 -15.29
N PHE A 173 -7.38 7.48 -14.05
CA PHE A 173 -6.93 8.71 -13.37
C PHE A 173 -5.41 8.82 -13.28
N PHE A 174 -4.68 7.91 -13.89
CA PHE A 174 -3.21 7.93 -13.83
C PHE A 174 -2.65 9.10 -14.64
N PRO A 175 -1.56 9.69 -14.15
CA PRO A 175 -0.79 10.64 -14.93
C PRO A 175 -0.34 10.03 -16.26
N PRO A 176 -0.18 10.85 -17.31
CA PRO A 176 0.41 10.39 -18.57
C PRO A 176 1.76 9.69 -18.32
N GLY A 177 2.01 8.60 -19.03
CA GLY A 177 3.24 7.81 -18.88
C GLY A 177 3.25 6.81 -17.72
N MET A 178 2.26 6.81 -16.83
CA MET A 178 2.15 5.84 -15.74
C MET A 178 1.37 4.59 -16.17
N LYS A 179 1.92 3.41 -15.91
CA LYS A 179 1.30 2.11 -16.19
C LYS A 179 1.48 1.14 -15.03
N VAL A 180 0.46 0.32 -14.81
CA VAL A 180 0.52 -0.79 -13.84
C VAL A 180 0.89 -2.09 -14.54
N ILE A 181 1.80 -2.81 -13.91
CA ILE A 181 2.19 -4.17 -14.30
C ILE A 181 2.13 -5.06 -13.05
N TYR A 182 1.92 -6.34 -13.26
CA TYR A 182 1.84 -7.35 -12.19
C TYR A 182 2.97 -8.37 -12.35
N PRO A 183 4.23 -8.01 -11.97
CA PRO A 183 5.38 -8.87 -12.21
C PRO A 183 5.38 -10.11 -11.34
N TYR A 184 4.79 -10.02 -10.16
CA TYR A 184 4.66 -11.11 -9.21
C TYR A 184 3.20 -11.34 -8.87
N ASP A 185 2.67 -12.47 -9.27
CA ASP A 185 1.30 -12.88 -9.03
C ASP A 185 1.26 -14.38 -8.76
N THR A 186 0.73 -14.76 -7.60
CA THR A 186 0.60 -16.16 -7.18
C THR A 186 -0.68 -16.81 -7.70
N THR A 187 -1.67 -16.01 -8.14
CA THR A 187 -2.99 -16.53 -8.52
C THR A 187 -3.00 -17.43 -9.75
N PRO A 188 -2.15 -17.24 -10.79
CA PRO A 188 -2.09 -18.17 -11.91
C PRO A 188 -1.73 -19.60 -11.46
N PHE A 189 -0.81 -19.74 -10.51
CA PHE A 189 -0.42 -21.04 -9.96
C PHE A 189 -1.59 -21.71 -9.23
N ILE A 190 -2.35 -20.94 -8.45
CA ILE A 190 -3.54 -21.44 -7.74
C ILE A 190 -4.60 -21.91 -8.76
N ARG A 191 -4.86 -21.11 -9.80
CA ARG A 191 -5.82 -21.47 -10.87
C ARG A 191 -5.42 -22.75 -11.61
N VAL A 192 -4.13 -22.90 -11.94
CA VAL A 192 -3.60 -24.10 -12.58
C VAL A 192 -3.72 -25.29 -11.64
N ALA A 193 -3.35 -25.15 -10.36
CA ALA A 193 -3.46 -26.23 -9.37
C ALA A 193 -4.89 -26.72 -9.22
N ILE A 194 -5.87 -25.82 -9.09
CA ILE A 194 -7.30 -26.18 -9.00
C ILE A 194 -7.73 -26.91 -10.28
N LYS A 195 -7.34 -26.42 -11.46
CA LYS A 195 -7.68 -27.05 -12.74
C LYS A 195 -7.12 -28.47 -12.85
N GLU A 196 -5.86 -28.66 -12.46
CA GLU A 196 -5.23 -29.99 -12.48
C GLU A 196 -5.88 -30.95 -11.47
N VAL A 197 -6.24 -30.48 -10.27
CA VAL A 197 -6.97 -31.29 -9.29
C VAL A 197 -8.33 -31.74 -9.85
N VAL A 198 -9.09 -30.84 -10.46
CA VAL A 198 -10.38 -31.19 -11.09
C VAL A 198 -10.19 -32.19 -12.23
N LYS A 199 -9.18 -31.98 -13.07
CA LYS A 199 -8.84 -32.86 -14.18
C LYS A 199 -8.49 -34.27 -13.70
N THR A 200 -7.54 -34.37 -12.76
CA THR A 200 -7.12 -35.67 -12.20
C THR A 200 -8.25 -36.38 -11.49
N LEU A 201 -9.17 -35.64 -10.84
CA LEU A 201 -10.37 -36.19 -10.24
C LEU A 201 -11.27 -36.87 -11.30
N PHE A 202 -11.51 -36.20 -12.43
CA PHE A 202 -12.28 -36.77 -13.55
C PHE A 202 -11.58 -38.01 -14.15
N GLU A 203 -10.27 -37.94 -14.35
CA GLU A 203 -9.45 -39.07 -14.84
C GLU A 203 -9.54 -40.26 -13.87
N ALA A 204 -9.45 -40.02 -12.55
CA ALA A 204 -9.58 -41.05 -11.55
C ALA A 204 -10.96 -41.70 -11.54
N ILE A 205 -12.03 -40.90 -11.60
CA ILE A 205 -13.42 -41.40 -11.67
C ILE A 205 -13.62 -42.27 -12.92
N LEU A 206 -13.10 -41.83 -14.07
CA LEU A 206 -13.18 -42.56 -15.32
C LEU A 206 -12.44 -43.90 -15.22
N LEU A 207 -11.22 -43.89 -14.69
CA LEU A 207 -10.42 -45.09 -14.51
C LEU A 207 -11.08 -46.09 -13.56
N VAL A 208 -11.59 -45.62 -12.42
CA VAL A 208 -12.35 -46.44 -11.47
C VAL A 208 -13.58 -47.04 -12.14
N PHE A 209 -14.32 -46.24 -12.90
CA PHE A 209 -15.46 -46.73 -13.69
C PHE A 209 -15.07 -47.85 -14.62
N LEU A 210 -14.02 -47.67 -15.44
CA LEU A 210 -13.55 -48.67 -16.42
C LEU A 210 -13.11 -49.96 -15.73
N VAL A 211 -12.34 -49.88 -14.64
CA VAL A 211 -11.88 -51.04 -13.91
C VAL A 211 -13.09 -51.80 -13.30
N MET A 212 -13.98 -51.08 -12.62
CA MET A 212 -15.18 -51.66 -12.02
C MET A 212 -16.08 -52.31 -13.08
N TRP A 213 -16.27 -51.66 -14.23
CA TRP A 213 -17.05 -52.20 -15.31
C TRP A 213 -16.43 -53.50 -15.88
N LEU A 214 -15.13 -53.55 -16.03
CA LEU A 214 -14.42 -54.76 -16.51
C LEU A 214 -14.63 -55.97 -15.57
N PHE A 215 -14.59 -55.73 -14.28
CA PHE A 215 -14.73 -56.80 -13.30
C PHE A 215 -16.19 -57.18 -13.00
N MET A 216 -17.11 -56.23 -13.00
CA MET A 216 -18.54 -56.48 -12.68
C MET A 216 -19.35 -56.85 -13.90
N GLY A 217 -18.90 -56.59 -15.11
CA GLY A 217 -19.58 -56.96 -16.37
C GLY A 217 -20.95 -56.28 -16.56
N SER A 218 -21.35 -55.35 -15.69
CA SER A 218 -22.65 -54.69 -15.71
C SER A 218 -22.53 -53.20 -15.48
N ILE A 219 -22.92 -52.38 -16.47
CA ILE A 219 -22.93 -50.93 -16.35
C ILE A 219 -23.81 -50.44 -15.19
N ARG A 220 -24.96 -51.05 -14.95
CA ARG A 220 -25.85 -50.63 -13.87
C ARG A 220 -25.23 -50.83 -12.49
N ALA A 221 -24.54 -51.94 -12.29
CA ALA A 221 -23.86 -52.21 -11.03
C ALA A 221 -22.65 -51.31 -10.83
N THR A 222 -21.94 -50.93 -11.91
CA THR A 222 -20.78 -50.03 -11.88
C THR A 222 -21.18 -48.57 -11.60
N LEU A 223 -22.33 -48.11 -12.07
CA LEU A 223 -22.79 -46.73 -11.85
C LEU A 223 -22.97 -46.38 -10.38
N ILE A 224 -23.39 -47.34 -9.54
CA ILE A 224 -23.64 -47.08 -8.09
C ILE A 224 -22.36 -46.56 -7.39
N PRO A 225 -21.23 -47.30 -7.38
CA PRO A 225 -20.01 -46.83 -6.76
C PRO A 225 -19.38 -45.62 -7.49
N THR A 226 -19.58 -45.52 -8.80
CA THR A 226 -19.04 -44.36 -9.57
C THR A 226 -19.74 -43.08 -9.19
N ILE A 227 -21.05 -43.07 -8.95
CA ILE A 227 -21.78 -41.89 -8.51
C ILE A 227 -21.49 -41.58 -7.03
N ALA A 228 -21.22 -42.61 -6.21
CA ALA A 228 -20.91 -42.41 -4.80
C ALA A 228 -19.64 -41.53 -4.61
N VAL A 229 -18.61 -41.64 -5.49
CA VAL A 229 -17.37 -40.86 -5.34
C VAL A 229 -17.62 -39.36 -5.45
N PRO A 230 -18.25 -38.81 -6.52
CA PRO A 230 -18.57 -37.38 -6.57
C PRO A 230 -19.48 -36.92 -5.41
N VAL A 231 -20.44 -37.73 -5.02
CA VAL A 231 -21.37 -37.40 -3.91
C VAL A 231 -20.61 -37.23 -2.59
N VAL A 232 -19.69 -38.15 -2.29
CA VAL A 232 -18.86 -38.07 -1.06
C VAL A 232 -17.99 -36.81 -1.10
N ILE A 233 -17.36 -36.49 -2.22
CA ILE A 233 -16.50 -35.32 -2.38
C ILE A 233 -17.33 -34.03 -2.20
N LEU A 234 -18.48 -33.94 -2.86
CA LEU A 234 -19.39 -32.80 -2.71
C LEU A 234 -19.91 -32.67 -1.28
N GLY A 235 -20.21 -33.80 -0.62
CA GLY A 235 -20.58 -33.81 0.78
C GLY A 235 -19.48 -33.30 1.70
N THR A 236 -18.24 -33.67 1.43
CA THR A 236 -17.08 -33.18 2.20
C THR A 236 -16.91 -31.68 2.01
N PHE A 237 -16.98 -31.16 0.78
CA PHE A 237 -16.90 -29.72 0.53
C PHE A 237 -18.08 -28.94 1.14
N ALA A 238 -19.28 -29.51 1.15
CA ALA A 238 -20.41 -28.89 1.80
C ALA A 238 -20.21 -28.75 3.31
N VAL A 239 -19.66 -29.79 3.96
CA VAL A 239 -19.33 -29.78 5.40
C VAL A 239 -18.20 -28.73 5.65
N LEU A 240 -17.14 -28.72 4.86
CA LEU A 240 -16.08 -27.72 4.99
C LEU A 240 -16.63 -26.29 4.85
N GLY A 241 -17.50 -26.06 3.86
CA GLY A 241 -18.16 -24.77 3.65
C GLY A 241 -19.06 -24.38 4.84
N PHE A 242 -19.78 -25.34 5.42
CA PHE A 242 -20.62 -25.11 6.62
C PHE A 242 -19.78 -24.66 7.84
N PHE A 243 -18.56 -25.19 7.98
CA PHE A 243 -17.63 -24.79 9.03
C PHE A 243 -16.82 -23.52 8.69
N GLY A 244 -17.10 -22.88 7.56
CA GLY A 244 -16.45 -21.63 7.18
C GLY A 244 -15.02 -21.78 6.63
N PHE A 245 -14.62 -22.99 6.25
CA PHE A 245 -13.33 -23.20 5.58
C PHE A 245 -13.37 -22.69 4.14
N SER A 246 -12.39 -21.86 3.78
CA SER A 246 -12.19 -21.43 2.40
C SER A 246 -11.19 -22.33 1.68
N ILE A 247 -11.37 -22.50 0.38
CA ILE A 247 -10.38 -23.20 -0.45
C ILE A 247 -9.18 -22.25 -0.63
N ASN A 248 -8.03 -22.62 -0.09
CA ASN A 248 -6.77 -21.89 -0.22
C ASN A 248 -5.59 -22.86 -0.41
N MET A 249 -4.36 -22.36 -0.50
CA MET A 249 -3.18 -23.20 -0.72
C MET A 249 -2.86 -24.16 0.44
N LEU A 250 -3.46 -23.97 1.62
CA LEU A 250 -3.18 -24.74 2.83
C LEU A 250 -4.30 -25.73 3.18
N THR A 251 -5.48 -25.58 2.58
CA THR A 251 -6.66 -26.45 2.74
C THR A 251 -6.98 -27.19 1.45
#